data_8435d3de8097a8fb590335da06a972c9
#
_entry.id   8435d3de8097a8fb590335da06a972c9
#
_cell.length_a   1.000
_cell.length_b   1.000
_cell.length_c   1.000
_cell.angle_alpha   90.00
_cell.angle_beta   90.00
_cell.angle_gamma   90.00
#
_symmetry.space_group_name_H-M   'P 1'
#
loop_
_entity.id
_entity.type
_entity.pdbx_description
1 polymer ?
#
loop_
_entity_poly.entity_id
_entity_poly.type
_entity_poly.pdbx_seq_one_letter_code
_entity_poly.pdbx_strand_id
1 'polypeptide(L)'
;MTTKKAVQIVDMFIENRTKHIADLQRPENDWGYGIAAEMVKHDIERMTREIGWFKILRKDIAPLCKHPKKMQDMCKGQKYCMNCNMDL
;
A
#
# COMPACT_ATOMS: atom_id res chain seq x y z
N MET A 1 6.81 -7.64 17.26
CA MET A 1 6.86 -7.38 15.82
C MET A 1 7.90 -6.30 15.54
N THR A 2 8.76 -6.52 14.56
CA THR A 2 9.78 -5.54 14.16
C THR A 2 9.15 -4.46 13.29
N THR A 3 9.77 -3.28 13.24
CA THR A 3 9.35 -2.19 12.36
C THR A 3 9.33 -2.64 10.90
N LYS A 4 10.36 -3.37 10.47
CA LYS A 4 10.44 -3.91 9.11
C LYS A 4 9.23 -4.79 8.79
N LYS A 5 8.90 -5.72 9.68
CA LYS A 5 7.76 -6.62 9.47
C LYS A 5 6.44 -5.88 9.45
N ALA A 6 6.27 -4.89 10.32
CA ALA A 6 5.07 -4.07 10.35
C ALA A 6 4.88 -3.30 9.04
N VAL A 7 5.96 -2.70 8.52
CA VAL A 7 5.92 -2.00 7.22
C VAL A 7 5.61 -2.96 6.08
N GLN A 8 6.19 -4.17 6.10
CA GLN A 8 5.91 -5.18 5.07
C GLN A 8 4.44 -5.58 5.06
N ILE A 9 3.83 -5.76 6.22
CA ILE A 9 2.41 -6.10 6.33
C ILE A 9 1.54 -4.98 5.78
N VAL A 10 1.84 -3.73 6.14
CA VAL A 10 1.10 -2.56 5.63
C VAL A 10 1.25 -2.46 4.11
N ASP A 11 2.45 -2.64 3.59
CA ASP A 11 2.70 -2.62 2.15
C ASP A 11 1.93 -3.73 1.43
N MET A 12 1.82 -4.92 2.02
CA MET A 12 0.99 -6.00 1.49
C MET A 12 -0.48 -5.60 1.38
N PHE A 13 -1.03 -4.97 2.42
CA PHE A 13 -2.42 -4.53 2.38
C PHE A 13 -2.64 -3.47 1.30
N ILE A 14 -1.72 -2.52 1.17
CA ILE A 14 -1.79 -1.50 0.12
C ILE A 14 -1.76 -2.16 -1.26
N GLU A 15 -0.84 -3.09 -1.49
CA GLU A 15 -0.69 -3.79 -2.76
C GLU A 15 -1.93 -4.60 -3.10
N ASN A 16 -2.48 -5.37 -2.15
CA ASN A 16 -3.66 -6.18 -2.35
C ASN A 16 -4.86 -5.32 -2.77
N ARG A 17 -5.06 -4.20 -2.11
CA ARG A 17 -6.17 -3.31 -2.43
C ARG A 17 -5.97 -2.61 -3.76
N THR A 18 -4.75 -2.20 -4.07
CA THR A 18 -4.43 -1.57 -5.35
C THR A 18 -4.71 -2.53 -6.51
N LYS A 19 -4.30 -3.80 -6.38
CA LYS A 19 -4.56 -4.82 -7.39
C LYS A 19 -6.06 -5.09 -7.52
N HIS A 20 -6.78 -5.16 -6.41
CA HIS A 20 -8.23 -5.40 -6.43
C HIS A 20 -8.97 -4.27 -7.15
N ILE A 21 -8.61 -3.02 -6.86
CA ILE A 21 -9.19 -1.86 -7.55
C ILE A 21 -8.90 -1.94 -9.05
N ALA A 22 -7.67 -2.24 -9.44
CA ALA A 22 -7.29 -2.39 -10.84
C ALA A 22 -8.09 -3.49 -11.54
N ASP A 23 -8.29 -4.62 -10.86
CA ASP A 23 -9.10 -5.72 -11.39
C ASP A 23 -10.55 -5.31 -11.61
N LEU A 24 -11.14 -4.57 -10.66
CA LEU A 24 -12.51 -4.10 -10.78
C LEU A 24 -12.69 -3.06 -11.91
N GLN A 25 -11.62 -2.35 -12.26
CA GLN A 25 -11.63 -1.30 -13.29
C GLN A 25 -11.21 -1.81 -14.67
N ARG A 26 -10.95 -3.10 -14.82
CA ARG A 26 -10.55 -3.65 -16.14
C ARG A 26 -11.67 -3.46 -17.17
N PRO A 27 -11.31 -3.13 -18.44
CA PRO A 27 -12.30 -2.96 -19.50
C PRO A 27 -13.20 -4.17 -19.74
N GLU A 28 -12.67 -5.39 -19.52
CA GLU A 28 -13.46 -6.62 -19.69
C GLU A 28 -14.49 -6.82 -18.58
N ASN A 29 -14.40 -6.09 -17.48
CA ASN A 29 -15.36 -6.12 -16.39
C ASN A 29 -16.39 -5.00 -16.59
N ASP A 30 -17.45 -5.28 -17.34
CA ASP A 30 -18.53 -4.33 -17.52
C ASP A 30 -19.58 -4.54 -16.42
N TRP A 31 -19.61 -3.61 -15.48
CA TRP A 31 -20.56 -3.67 -14.37
C TRP A 31 -21.92 -3.08 -14.74
N GLY A 32 -22.04 -2.46 -15.96
CA GLY A 32 -23.28 -1.88 -16.44
C GLY A 32 -23.78 -0.74 -15.58
N TYR A 33 -25.10 -0.69 -15.41
CA TYR A 33 -25.78 0.30 -14.59
C TYR A 33 -26.60 -0.40 -13.50
N GLY A 34 -26.89 0.30 -12.43
CA GLY A 34 -27.75 -0.22 -11.37
C GLY A 34 -26.96 -0.64 -10.14
N ILE A 35 -27.50 -1.60 -9.38
CA ILE A 35 -26.99 -1.97 -8.06
C ILE A 35 -25.56 -2.50 -8.12
N ALA A 36 -25.25 -3.35 -9.10
CA ALA A 36 -23.90 -3.92 -9.21
C ALA A 36 -22.84 -2.83 -9.42
N ALA A 37 -23.10 -1.90 -10.33
CA ALA A 37 -22.20 -0.78 -10.61
C ALA A 37 -22.02 0.12 -9.36
N GLU A 38 -23.12 0.38 -8.63
CA GLU A 38 -23.06 1.17 -7.41
C GLU A 38 -22.26 0.47 -6.31
N MET A 39 -22.43 -0.83 -6.13
CA MET A 39 -21.67 -1.61 -5.15
C MET A 39 -20.18 -1.60 -5.45
N VAL A 40 -19.80 -1.77 -6.72
CA VAL A 40 -18.39 -1.72 -7.15
C VAL A 40 -17.80 -0.33 -6.89
N LYS A 41 -18.54 0.71 -7.21
CA LYS A 41 -18.12 2.10 -6.96
C LYS A 41 -17.85 2.33 -5.48
N HIS A 42 -18.76 1.90 -4.61
CA HIS A 42 -18.58 2.03 -3.17
C HIS A 42 -17.39 1.23 -2.65
N ASP A 43 -17.17 0.02 -3.18
CA ASP A 43 -16.02 -0.80 -2.81
C ASP A 43 -14.70 -0.14 -3.20
N ILE A 44 -14.63 0.43 -4.39
CA ILE A 44 -13.44 1.16 -4.86
C ILE A 44 -13.17 2.36 -3.97
N GLU A 45 -14.20 3.15 -3.65
CA GLU A 45 -14.07 4.30 -2.76
C GLU A 45 -13.58 3.90 -1.37
N ARG A 46 -14.14 2.82 -0.81
CA ARG A 46 -13.73 2.29 0.49
C ARG A 46 -12.27 1.86 0.48
N MET A 47 -11.86 1.07 -0.51
CA MET A 47 -10.48 0.60 -0.62
C MET A 47 -9.50 1.75 -0.84
N THR A 48 -9.90 2.77 -1.59
CA THR A 48 -9.08 3.96 -1.79
C THR A 48 -8.83 4.69 -0.47
N ARG A 49 -9.86 4.82 0.37
CA ARG A 49 -9.70 5.41 1.71
C ARG A 49 -8.82 4.55 2.61
N GLU A 50 -8.99 3.22 2.57
CA GLU A 50 -8.16 2.30 3.34
C GLU A 50 -6.68 2.41 2.94
N ILE A 51 -6.40 2.52 1.65
CA ILE A 51 -5.03 2.73 1.15
C ILE A 51 -4.45 4.02 1.74
N GLY A 52 -5.24 5.09 1.77
CA GLY A 52 -4.81 6.35 2.38
C GLY A 52 -4.46 6.19 3.85
N TRP A 53 -5.29 5.48 4.61
CA TRP A 53 -5.04 5.21 6.02
C TRP A 53 -3.79 4.35 6.23
N PHE A 54 -3.59 3.32 5.41
CA PHE A 54 -2.39 2.50 5.49
C PHE A 54 -1.13 3.29 5.17
N LYS A 55 -1.19 4.23 4.24
CA LYS A 55 -0.05 5.10 3.94
C LYS A 55 0.30 6.02 5.12
N ILE A 56 -0.72 6.53 5.82
CA ILE A 56 -0.52 7.31 7.05
C ILE A 56 0.10 6.43 8.13
N LEU A 57 -0.44 5.24 8.34
CA LEU A 57 0.09 4.29 9.31
C LEU A 57 1.54 3.94 9.01
N ARG A 58 1.88 3.76 7.73
CA ARG A 58 3.26 3.48 7.31
C ARG A 58 4.20 4.62 7.72
N LYS A 59 3.77 5.86 7.57
CA LYS A 59 4.55 7.02 8.01
C LYS A 59 4.72 7.06 9.53
N ASP A 60 3.69 6.68 10.26
CA ASP A 60 3.75 6.63 11.72
C ASP A 60 4.71 5.55 12.22
N ILE A 61 4.77 4.42 11.54
CA ILE A 61 5.68 3.31 11.88
C ILE A 61 7.13 3.68 11.53
N ALA A 62 7.34 4.29 10.36
CA ALA A 62 8.67 4.60 9.84
C ALA A 62 9.52 5.50 10.76
N PRO A 63 8.97 6.55 11.41
CA PRO A 63 9.76 7.38 12.32
C PRO A 63 10.38 6.62 13.50
N LEU A 64 9.89 5.43 13.82
CA LEU A 64 10.47 4.59 14.86
C LEU A 64 11.80 3.97 14.44
N CYS A 65 12.11 3.99 13.16
CA CYS A 65 13.35 3.46 12.62
C CYS A 65 14.38 4.59 12.50
N LYS A 66 15.59 4.36 13.06
CA LYS A 66 16.70 5.33 13.03
C LYS A 66 17.51 5.27 11.74
N HIS A 67 17.14 4.41 10.80
CA HIS A 67 17.83 4.22 9.51
C HIS A 67 19.34 4.02 9.68
N PRO A 68 19.80 3.00 10.45
CA PRO A 68 21.24 2.80 10.65
C PRO A 68 21.95 2.61 9.30
N LYS A 69 23.13 3.23 9.14
CA LYS A 69 23.87 3.17 7.87
C LYS A 69 24.12 1.75 7.40
N LYS A 70 24.42 0.81 8.32
CA LYS A 70 24.65 -0.60 7.98
C LYS A 70 23.43 -1.31 7.42
N MET A 71 22.24 -0.74 7.63
CA MET A 71 20.97 -1.29 7.13
C MET A 71 20.48 -0.57 5.88
N GLN A 72 21.25 0.39 5.39
CA GLN A 72 20.91 1.11 4.15
C GLN A 72 21.48 0.35 2.96
N ASP A 73 20.71 0.28 1.89
CA ASP A 73 21.13 -0.35 0.64
C ASP A 73 20.52 0.39 -0.53
N MET A 74 20.90 0.03 -1.74
CA MET A 74 20.37 0.64 -2.95
C MET A 74 19.63 -0.40 -3.78
N CYS A 75 18.49 -0.02 -4.32
CA CYS A 75 17.70 -0.83 -5.23
C CYS A 75 17.27 0.04 -6.41
N LYS A 76 17.64 -0.37 -7.62
CA LYS A 76 17.30 0.37 -8.84
C LYS A 76 17.71 1.85 -8.80
N GLY A 77 18.86 2.13 -8.20
CA GLY A 77 19.37 3.50 -8.06
C GLY A 77 18.75 4.30 -6.91
N GLN A 78 17.82 3.71 -6.17
CA GLN A 78 17.16 4.35 -5.03
C GLN A 78 17.70 3.80 -3.72
N LYS A 79 18.17 4.68 -2.85
CA LYS A 79 18.65 4.30 -1.53
C LYS A 79 17.45 4.04 -0.60
N TYR A 80 17.53 2.98 0.17
CA TYR A 80 16.46 2.63 1.10
C TYR A 80 17.02 2.03 2.39
N CYS A 81 16.22 2.01 3.43
CA CYS A 81 16.56 1.39 4.69
C CYS A 81 16.01 -0.04 4.74
N MET A 82 16.88 -1.04 4.85
CA MET A 82 16.46 -2.45 4.92
C MET A 82 15.70 -2.77 6.21
N ASN A 83 15.84 -1.95 7.24
CA ASN A 83 15.16 -2.18 8.51
C ASN A 83 13.68 -1.85 8.47
N CYS A 84 13.30 -0.80 7.75
CA CYS A 84 11.90 -0.35 7.66
C CYS A 84 11.36 -0.31 6.24
N ASN A 85 12.18 -0.59 5.22
CA ASN A 85 11.84 -0.53 3.79
C ASN A 85 11.42 0.86 3.30
N MET A 86 11.84 1.92 3.99
CA MET A 86 11.55 3.28 3.56
C MET A 86 12.63 3.78 2.60
N ASP A 87 12.22 4.50 1.56
CA ASP A 87 13.13 5.19 0.66
C ASP A 87 13.80 6.36 1.39
N LEU A 88 15.07 6.53 1.17
CA LEU A 88 15.86 7.59 1.81
C LEU A 88 16.16 8.75 0.88
#